data_cebda174e468e4d760867f48c7b8dea2
#
_entry.id   cebda174e468e4d760867f48c7b8dea2
#
_cell.length_a   1.000
_cell.length_b   1.000
_cell.length_c   1.000
_cell.angle_alpha   90.00
_cell.angle_beta   90.00
_cell.angle_gamma   90.00
#
_symmetry.space_group_name_H-M   'P 1'
#
loop_
_entity.id
_entity.type
_entity.pdbx_description
1 polymer ?
#
loop_
_entity_poly.entity_id
_entity_poly.type
_entity_poly.pdbx_seq_one_letter_code
_entity_poly.pdbx_strand_id
1 'polypeptide(L)'
;AGVKTYTCTVCGETKTETIAKIEHTPTDITTTKVTKATLSKNGEIKKTIETRCTVCNESLGGKGETTPIAYPKTIKLKTTSYTYDGKAKKPAVVVTDSNGKTIASSNYTVKYSSNKNVGTATATITFKGNYEGTKKLTYKINPKGVSLKKLTKGSKQFKATWGKNTTQTTGYEVQYATNNKFTSGKKTVNIKKNKTTSTTVKKLSKNKKYYVRIRTYKTVNGKKYYSGWSKVLNVKTK
;
A
#
# COMPACT_ATOMS: atom_id res chain seq x y z
N ALA A 1 25.14 -49.11 -34.53
CA ALA A 1 24.92 -50.36 -35.25
C ALA A 1 25.24 -51.52 -34.30
N GLY A 2 24.40 -52.52 -34.28
CA GLY A 2 24.63 -53.74 -33.53
C GLY A 2 25.15 -54.84 -34.48
N VAL A 3 25.62 -55.93 -33.90
CA VAL A 3 26.01 -57.16 -34.68
C VAL A 3 25.23 -58.34 -34.10
N LYS A 4 24.53 -59.03 -34.95
CA LYS A 4 23.90 -60.31 -34.59
C LYS A 4 24.80 -61.47 -35.08
N THR A 5 25.21 -62.29 -34.15
CA THR A 5 26.09 -63.39 -34.43
C THR A 5 25.24 -64.70 -34.41
N TYR A 6 25.33 -65.47 -35.48
CA TYR A 6 24.73 -66.80 -35.57
C TYR A 6 25.85 -67.81 -35.48
N THR A 7 25.72 -68.83 -34.63
CA THR A 7 26.69 -69.94 -34.51
C THR A 7 26.03 -71.19 -35.03
N CYS A 8 26.70 -71.83 -35.95
CA CYS A 8 26.26 -73.14 -36.43
C CYS A 8 26.37 -74.19 -35.30
N THR A 9 25.29 -74.89 -34.99
CA THR A 9 25.24 -75.86 -33.89
C THR A 9 25.94 -77.16 -34.21
N VAL A 10 26.28 -77.36 -35.50
CA VAL A 10 26.93 -78.62 -35.97
C VAL A 10 28.44 -78.45 -36.18
N CYS A 11 28.88 -77.34 -36.80
CA CYS A 11 30.30 -77.13 -37.13
C CYS A 11 30.96 -76.00 -36.26
N GLY A 12 30.21 -75.26 -35.45
CA GLY A 12 30.73 -74.19 -34.62
C GLY A 12 31.09 -72.85 -35.36
N GLU A 13 30.93 -72.81 -36.70
CA GLU A 13 31.20 -71.61 -37.47
C GLU A 13 30.22 -70.52 -37.15
N THR A 14 30.72 -69.24 -37.13
CA THR A 14 29.92 -68.07 -36.84
C THR A 14 29.69 -67.21 -38.07
N LYS A 15 28.47 -66.76 -38.27
CA LYS A 15 28.08 -65.72 -39.25
C LYS A 15 27.61 -64.49 -38.53
N THR A 16 28.13 -63.33 -38.90
CA THR A 16 27.71 -62.03 -38.34
C THR A 16 26.86 -61.27 -39.35
N GLU A 17 25.80 -60.65 -38.87
CA GLU A 17 24.99 -59.66 -39.61
C GLU A 17 24.99 -58.33 -38.87
N THR A 18 25.20 -57.26 -39.63
CA THR A 18 25.11 -55.93 -39.09
C THR A 18 23.63 -55.55 -38.94
N ILE A 19 23.23 -55.20 -37.71
CA ILE A 19 21.91 -54.66 -37.44
C ILE A 19 22.00 -53.17 -37.70
N ALA A 20 21.13 -52.67 -38.56
CA ALA A 20 21.05 -51.21 -38.80
C ALA A 20 20.77 -50.44 -37.51
N LYS A 21 21.42 -49.30 -37.34
CA LYS A 21 21.13 -48.40 -36.22
C LYS A 21 19.71 -47.85 -36.40
N ILE A 22 18.86 -48.14 -35.42
CA ILE A 22 17.53 -47.51 -35.38
C ILE A 22 17.75 -46.03 -35.04
N GLU A 23 17.21 -45.15 -35.87
CA GLU A 23 17.24 -43.69 -35.57
C GLU A 23 16.38 -43.40 -34.37
N HIS A 24 16.86 -42.46 -33.52
CA HIS A 24 16.10 -42.02 -32.36
C HIS A 24 14.92 -41.18 -32.83
N THR A 25 13.74 -41.40 -32.23
CA THR A 25 12.55 -40.54 -32.42
C THR A 25 12.50 -39.53 -31.33
N PRO A 26 12.90 -38.27 -31.58
CA PRO A 26 13.01 -37.26 -30.54
C PRO A 26 11.65 -36.74 -30.08
N THR A 27 11.51 -36.46 -28.79
CA THR A 27 10.39 -35.74 -28.19
C THR A 27 10.92 -34.77 -27.14
N ASP A 28 10.31 -33.60 -27.03
CA ASP A 28 10.70 -32.58 -26.07
C ASP A 28 9.85 -32.66 -24.80
N ILE A 29 10.51 -32.80 -23.67
CA ILE A 29 9.92 -32.76 -22.34
C ILE A 29 10.26 -31.39 -21.73
N THR A 30 9.23 -30.57 -21.53
CA THR A 30 9.41 -29.25 -20.91
C THR A 30 9.09 -29.31 -19.42
N THR A 31 10.02 -28.87 -18.59
CA THR A 31 9.79 -28.60 -17.16
C THR A 31 9.96 -27.14 -16.85
N THR A 32 9.11 -26.62 -15.94
CA THR A 32 9.19 -25.22 -15.50
C THR A 32 9.28 -25.19 -13.98
N LYS A 33 10.34 -24.56 -13.46
CA LYS A 33 10.54 -24.32 -12.04
C LYS A 33 10.47 -22.81 -11.78
N VAL A 34 9.65 -22.40 -10.81
CA VAL A 34 9.51 -20.99 -10.40
C VAL A 34 10.09 -20.82 -9.01
N THR A 35 11.09 -19.93 -8.88
CA THR A 35 11.54 -19.37 -7.62
C THR A 35 10.91 -18.00 -7.48
N LYS A 36 10.02 -17.82 -6.49
CA LYS A 36 9.27 -16.56 -6.33
C LYS A 36 10.17 -15.40 -5.94
N ALA A 37 9.84 -14.21 -6.44
CA ALA A 37 10.46 -12.98 -5.96
C ALA A 37 9.87 -12.61 -4.58
N THR A 38 10.75 -12.26 -3.63
CA THR A 38 10.38 -11.77 -2.30
C THR A 38 10.28 -10.24 -2.29
N LEU A 39 10.08 -9.61 -1.11
CA LEU A 39 10.05 -8.14 -0.99
C LEU A 39 11.42 -7.46 -1.17
N SER A 40 12.51 -8.22 -1.30
CA SER A 40 13.88 -7.69 -1.37
C SER A 40 14.81 -8.47 -2.29
N LYS A 41 14.34 -9.59 -2.88
CA LYS A 41 15.17 -10.48 -3.71
C LYS A 41 14.41 -10.86 -4.96
N ASN A 42 15.08 -10.83 -6.12
CA ASN A 42 14.54 -11.33 -7.37
C ASN A 42 14.22 -12.82 -7.28
N GLY A 43 13.18 -13.23 -8.00
CA GLY A 43 12.89 -14.61 -8.32
C GLY A 43 13.37 -14.96 -9.74
N GLU A 44 13.03 -16.15 -10.18
CA GLU A 44 13.34 -16.62 -11.52
C GLU A 44 12.33 -17.67 -12.00
N ILE A 45 12.12 -17.74 -13.30
CA ILE A 45 11.45 -18.84 -13.99
C ILE A 45 12.51 -19.59 -14.76
N LYS A 46 12.81 -20.81 -14.35
CA LYS A 46 13.73 -21.70 -15.06
C LYS A 46 12.93 -22.72 -15.87
N LYS A 47 13.02 -22.59 -17.19
CA LYS A 47 12.44 -23.53 -18.16
C LYS A 47 13.54 -24.44 -18.68
N THR A 48 13.37 -25.75 -18.54
CA THR A 48 14.30 -26.72 -19.08
C THR A 48 13.54 -27.57 -20.09
N ILE A 49 14.09 -27.71 -21.29
CA ILE A 49 13.59 -28.59 -22.35
C ILE A 49 14.62 -29.68 -22.50
N GLU A 50 14.21 -30.91 -22.27
CA GLU A 50 15.03 -32.08 -22.46
C GLU A 50 14.45 -32.88 -23.65
N THR A 51 15.26 -33.14 -24.67
CA THR A 51 14.88 -33.97 -25.82
C THR A 51 15.25 -35.40 -25.51
N ARG A 52 14.27 -36.29 -25.53
CA ARG A 52 14.47 -37.74 -25.29
C ARG A 52 13.95 -38.58 -26.45
N CYS A 53 14.55 -39.72 -26.64
CA CYS A 53 14.02 -40.73 -27.57
C CYS A 53 12.74 -41.36 -26.97
N THR A 54 11.66 -41.39 -27.74
CA THR A 54 10.39 -42.02 -27.32
C THR A 54 10.47 -43.55 -27.20
N VAL A 55 11.45 -44.15 -27.84
CA VAL A 55 11.60 -45.61 -27.89
C VAL A 55 12.54 -46.12 -26.79
N CYS A 56 13.74 -45.55 -26.67
CA CYS A 56 14.77 -46.03 -25.74
C CYS A 56 14.94 -45.11 -24.50
N ASN A 57 14.22 -44.03 -24.43
CA ASN A 57 14.29 -43.01 -23.36
C ASN A 57 15.67 -42.38 -23.16
N GLU A 58 16.58 -42.52 -24.13
CA GLU A 58 17.91 -41.91 -24.09
C GLU A 58 17.79 -40.39 -24.22
N SER A 59 18.60 -39.63 -23.47
CA SER A 59 18.69 -38.17 -23.58
C SER A 59 19.44 -37.79 -24.85
N LEU A 60 18.79 -37.06 -25.74
CA LEU A 60 19.33 -36.60 -27.02
C LEU A 60 19.82 -35.14 -26.94
N GLY A 61 19.85 -34.59 -25.73
CA GLY A 61 20.25 -33.20 -25.45
C GLY A 61 19.18 -32.42 -24.74
N GLY A 62 19.41 -31.14 -24.58
CA GLY A 62 18.46 -30.23 -23.94
C GLY A 62 18.96 -28.82 -23.91
N LYS A 63 18.05 -27.89 -23.61
CA LYS A 63 18.37 -26.47 -23.43
C LYS A 63 17.60 -25.90 -22.23
N GLY A 64 18.18 -24.90 -21.59
CA GLY A 64 17.56 -24.21 -20.46
C GLY A 64 17.51 -22.72 -20.71
N GLU A 65 16.43 -22.11 -20.26
CA GLU A 65 16.24 -20.66 -20.26
C GLU A 65 15.89 -20.19 -18.85
N THR A 66 16.47 -19.07 -18.40
CA THR A 66 16.16 -18.47 -17.12
C THR A 66 15.66 -17.07 -17.34
N THR A 67 14.43 -16.80 -16.91
CA THR A 67 13.82 -15.47 -16.95
C THR A 67 13.75 -14.91 -15.53
N PRO A 68 14.39 -13.76 -15.25
CA PRO A 68 14.35 -13.17 -13.92
C PRO A 68 12.98 -12.55 -13.62
N ILE A 69 12.55 -12.65 -12.35
CA ILE A 69 11.37 -11.98 -11.82
C ILE A 69 11.87 -10.86 -10.90
N ALA A 70 11.75 -9.61 -11.33
CA ALA A 70 12.17 -8.45 -10.55
C ALA A 70 11.32 -8.30 -9.27
N TYR A 71 11.95 -8.10 -8.10
CA TYR A 71 11.26 -7.98 -6.82
C TYR A 71 10.44 -6.69 -6.68
N PRO A 72 9.33 -6.67 -5.90
CA PRO A 72 8.53 -5.48 -5.67
C PRO A 72 9.28 -4.47 -4.78
N LYS A 73 9.90 -3.46 -5.40
CA LYS A 73 10.74 -2.45 -4.76
C LYS A 73 9.93 -1.34 -4.11
N THR A 74 8.94 -0.79 -4.82
CA THR A 74 8.10 0.29 -4.30
C THR A 74 6.68 -0.20 -4.05
N ILE A 75 6.21 -0.07 -2.81
CA ILE A 75 4.85 -0.43 -2.41
C ILE A 75 4.28 0.76 -1.64
N LYS A 76 3.31 1.47 -2.23
CA LYS A 76 2.76 2.69 -1.63
C LYS A 76 1.25 2.81 -1.82
N LEU A 77 0.61 3.58 -0.95
CA LEU A 77 -0.78 3.96 -1.09
C LEU A 77 -0.88 5.25 -1.94
N LYS A 78 -1.84 5.30 -2.85
CA LYS A 78 -2.10 6.52 -3.65
C LYS A 78 -2.58 7.68 -2.76
N THR A 79 -3.27 7.38 -1.65
CA THR A 79 -3.77 8.37 -0.69
C THR A 79 -3.49 7.88 0.73
N THR A 80 -2.87 8.73 1.57
CA THR A 80 -2.47 8.39 2.94
C THR A 80 -3.26 9.12 4.02
N SER A 81 -4.23 9.98 3.64
CA SER A 81 -5.08 10.71 4.58
C SER A 81 -6.48 10.94 4.01
N TYR A 82 -7.49 10.65 4.80
CA TYR A 82 -8.90 10.83 4.47
C TYR A 82 -9.63 11.64 5.53
N THR A 83 -10.75 12.24 5.15
CA THR A 83 -11.73 12.79 6.08
C THR A 83 -12.84 11.76 6.30
N TYR A 84 -13.27 11.62 7.55
CA TYR A 84 -14.38 10.76 7.94
C TYR A 84 -15.69 11.22 7.28
N ASP A 85 -16.38 10.29 6.64
CA ASP A 85 -17.71 10.48 6.03
C ASP A 85 -18.68 9.32 6.32
N GLY A 86 -18.30 8.42 7.25
CA GLY A 86 -19.09 7.23 7.59
C GLY A 86 -18.85 6.04 6.67
N LYS A 87 -18.10 6.20 5.56
CA LYS A 87 -17.79 5.13 4.60
C LYS A 87 -16.40 4.56 4.83
N ALA A 88 -16.21 3.27 4.52
CA ALA A 88 -14.90 2.63 4.57
C ALA A 88 -13.94 3.24 3.53
N LYS A 89 -12.71 3.50 3.92
CA LYS A 89 -11.64 4.04 3.07
C LYS A 89 -10.76 2.90 2.58
N LYS A 90 -10.62 2.78 1.27
CA LYS A 90 -9.83 1.75 0.60
C LYS A 90 -8.89 2.43 -0.43
N PRO A 91 -7.75 2.99 0.01
CA PRO A 91 -6.80 3.61 -0.91
C PRO A 91 -6.26 2.60 -1.92
N ALA A 92 -6.12 3.01 -3.17
CA ALA A 92 -5.45 2.21 -4.18
C ALA A 92 -3.97 2.00 -3.81
N VAL A 93 -3.49 0.79 -4.05
CA VAL A 93 -2.08 0.39 -3.88
C VAL A 93 -1.38 0.53 -5.21
N VAL A 94 -0.18 1.08 -5.21
CA VAL A 94 0.73 1.14 -6.36
C VAL A 94 1.95 0.33 -6.00
N VAL A 95 2.27 -0.65 -6.85
CA VAL A 95 3.45 -1.51 -6.71
C VAL A 95 4.29 -1.39 -7.98
N THR A 96 5.58 -1.11 -7.82
CA THR A 96 6.55 -1.20 -8.92
C THR A 96 7.70 -2.11 -8.53
N ASP A 97 8.24 -2.84 -9.49
CA ASP A 97 9.38 -3.73 -9.30
C ASP A 97 10.72 -2.96 -9.25
N SER A 98 11.82 -3.68 -9.12
CA SER A 98 13.17 -3.11 -9.06
C SER A 98 13.60 -2.42 -10.36
N ASN A 99 12.95 -2.72 -11.47
CA ASN A 99 13.19 -2.11 -12.78
C ASN A 99 12.25 -0.91 -13.06
N GLY A 100 11.37 -0.55 -12.08
CA GLY A 100 10.40 0.54 -12.22
C GLY A 100 9.10 0.16 -12.95
N LYS A 101 8.93 -1.10 -13.36
CA LYS A 101 7.72 -1.58 -14.04
C LYS A 101 6.60 -1.83 -13.02
N THR A 102 5.37 -1.49 -13.39
CA THR A 102 4.20 -1.73 -12.53
C THR A 102 3.90 -3.23 -12.42
N ILE A 103 3.77 -3.71 -11.18
CA ILE A 103 3.28 -5.05 -10.90
C ILE A 103 1.75 -5.03 -10.88
N ALA A 104 1.12 -5.81 -11.74
CA ALA A 104 -0.33 -5.89 -11.88
C ALA A 104 -1.02 -6.34 -10.58
N SER A 105 -2.21 -5.83 -10.31
CA SER A 105 -2.99 -6.14 -9.10
C SER A 105 -3.42 -7.60 -9.00
N SER A 106 -3.39 -8.37 -10.08
CA SER A 106 -3.56 -9.82 -10.10
C SER A 106 -2.49 -10.58 -9.29
N ASN A 107 -1.31 -9.97 -9.05
CA ASN A 107 -0.19 -10.56 -8.33
C ASN A 107 -0.20 -10.27 -6.81
N TYR A 108 -1.23 -9.63 -6.28
CA TYR A 108 -1.38 -9.41 -4.85
C TYR A 108 -2.85 -9.25 -4.44
N THR A 109 -3.12 -9.40 -3.16
CA THR A 109 -4.41 -9.06 -2.54
C THR A 109 -4.21 -7.95 -1.55
N VAL A 110 -5.27 -7.14 -1.30
CA VAL A 110 -5.23 -6.05 -0.30
C VAL A 110 -6.36 -6.22 0.69
N LYS A 111 -6.01 -6.38 1.97
CA LYS A 111 -6.97 -6.43 3.08
C LYS A 111 -6.87 -5.15 3.90
N TYR A 112 -8.01 -4.52 4.19
CA TYR A 112 -8.07 -3.28 4.95
C TYR A 112 -8.63 -3.55 6.35
N SER A 113 -8.06 -2.89 7.37
CA SER A 113 -8.55 -2.95 8.75
C SER A 113 -8.61 -1.55 9.37
N SER A 114 -9.52 -1.35 10.33
CA SER A 114 -9.77 -0.06 11.02
C SER A 114 -10.07 1.10 10.05
N ASN A 115 -10.62 0.79 8.88
CA ASN A 115 -10.68 1.69 7.72
C ASN A 115 -12.00 2.50 7.60
N LYS A 116 -12.83 2.53 8.64
CA LYS A 116 -14.10 3.28 8.66
C LYS A 116 -14.08 4.46 9.63
N ASN A 117 -13.61 4.27 10.85
CA ASN A 117 -13.64 5.29 11.91
C ASN A 117 -12.38 6.17 11.90
N VAL A 118 -12.46 7.34 12.56
CA VAL A 118 -11.31 8.22 12.77
C VAL A 118 -10.20 7.48 13.52
N GLY A 119 -8.99 7.55 13.00
CA GLY A 119 -7.84 6.83 13.54
C GLY A 119 -6.77 6.52 12.49
N THR A 120 -5.91 5.57 12.82
CA THR A 120 -4.97 4.96 11.89
C THR A 120 -5.58 3.67 11.35
N ALA A 121 -5.71 3.60 10.03
CA ALA A 121 -6.13 2.41 9.30
C ALA A 121 -4.92 1.70 8.68
N THR A 122 -5.06 0.40 8.38
CA THR A 122 -4.01 -0.42 7.81
C THR A 122 -4.49 -1.07 6.51
N ALA A 123 -3.64 -1.03 5.49
CA ALA A 123 -3.74 -1.85 4.29
C ALA A 123 -2.66 -2.94 4.37
N THR A 124 -3.07 -4.20 4.33
CA THR A 124 -2.17 -5.36 4.29
C THR A 124 -2.16 -5.91 2.87
N ILE A 125 -1.02 -5.82 2.22
CA ILE A 125 -0.78 -6.27 0.85
C ILE A 125 -0.09 -7.64 0.95
N THR A 126 -0.71 -8.68 0.42
CA THR A 126 -0.16 -10.03 0.38
C THR A 126 0.09 -10.42 -1.06
N PHE A 127 1.33 -10.70 -1.40
CA PHE A 127 1.75 -11.10 -2.74
C PHE A 127 1.40 -12.55 -3.03
N LYS A 128 1.19 -12.86 -4.32
CA LYS A 128 0.84 -14.20 -4.85
C LYS A 128 1.38 -14.41 -6.25
N GLY A 129 1.16 -15.59 -6.81
CA GLY A 129 1.69 -15.97 -8.14
C GLY A 129 3.22 -16.10 -8.08
N ASN A 130 3.91 -15.36 -8.91
CA ASN A 130 5.38 -15.33 -8.99
C ASN A 130 6.04 -14.49 -7.89
N TYR A 131 5.25 -13.96 -6.97
CA TYR A 131 5.70 -13.11 -5.85
C TYR A 131 5.24 -13.70 -4.53
N GLU A 132 5.98 -13.40 -3.46
CA GLU A 132 5.61 -13.76 -2.09
C GLU A 132 5.96 -12.67 -1.09
N GLY A 133 5.40 -12.78 0.11
CA GLY A 133 5.59 -11.85 1.20
C GLY A 133 4.37 -10.97 1.46
N THR A 134 4.43 -10.24 2.57
CA THR A 134 3.34 -9.37 3.03
C THR A 134 3.89 -8.02 3.47
N LYS A 135 3.26 -6.92 3.01
CA LYS A 135 3.59 -5.55 3.41
C LYS A 135 2.38 -4.90 4.07
N LYS A 136 2.59 -4.28 5.22
CA LYS A 136 1.58 -3.44 5.89
C LYS A 136 1.90 -1.97 5.67
N LEU A 137 0.91 -1.20 5.23
CA LEU A 137 0.97 0.25 5.08
C LEU A 137 -0.14 0.89 5.90
N THR A 138 0.14 2.03 6.50
CA THR A 138 -0.85 2.75 7.32
C THR A 138 -1.27 4.05 6.66
N TYR A 139 -2.51 4.49 6.95
CA TYR A 139 -3.05 5.78 6.53
C TYR A 139 -3.98 6.32 7.61
N LYS A 140 -4.25 7.64 7.55
CA LYS A 140 -5.04 8.33 8.57
C LYS A 140 -6.46 8.57 8.08
N ILE A 141 -7.43 8.44 8.98
CA ILE A 141 -8.79 8.94 8.82
C ILE A 141 -8.97 10.05 9.87
N ASN A 142 -9.15 11.28 9.42
CA ASN A 142 -9.28 12.47 10.26
C ASN A 142 -10.76 12.81 10.48
N PRO A 143 -11.13 13.48 11.58
CA PRO A 143 -12.50 13.90 11.82
C PRO A 143 -12.94 14.95 10.79
N LYS A 144 -14.25 15.05 10.56
CA LYS A 144 -14.83 16.12 9.74
C LYS A 144 -14.69 17.45 10.47
N GLY A 145 -14.21 18.49 9.80
CA GLY A 145 -14.04 19.83 10.34
C GLY A 145 -15.36 20.57 10.56
N VAL A 146 -15.26 21.72 11.19
CA VAL A 146 -16.35 22.71 11.35
C VAL A 146 -15.87 24.09 10.90
N SER A 147 -16.81 24.98 10.60
CA SER A 147 -16.51 26.38 10.29
C SER A 147 -16.92 27.31 11.43
N LEU A 148 -16.16 28.38 11.62
CA LEU A 148 -16.60 29.49 12.45
C LEU A 148 -17.86 30.12 11.82
N LYS A 149 -18.89 30.33 12.63
CA LYS A 149 -20.14 31.02 12.22
C LYS A 149 -20.02 32.54 12.44
N LYS A 150 -19.51 32.95 13.60
CA LYS A 150 -19.45 34.37 13.98
C LYS A 150 -18.31 34.61 14.96
N LEU A 151 -17.70 35.81 14.87
CA LEU A 151 -16.86 36.41 15.89
C LEU A 151 -17.54 37.67 16.41
N THR A 152 -17.79 37.71 17.71
CA THR A 152 -18.40 38.91 18.36
C THR A 152 -17.34 39.64 19.13
N LYS A 153 -17.11 40.93 18.82
CA LYS A 153 -16.16 41.79 19.49
C LYS A 153 -16.60 42.16 20.92
N GLY A 154 -15.66 42.32 21.81
CA GLY A 154 -15.86 42.80 23.18
C GLY A 154 -14.66 43.61 23.70
N SER A 155 -14.78 44.18 24.89
CA SER A 155 -13.66 44.90 25.53
C SER A 155 -12.59 43.88 25.94
N LYS A 156 -11.38 43.99 25.34
CA LYS A 156 -10.23 43.08 25.53
C LYS A 156 -10.58 41.62 25.38
N GLN A 157 -11.59 41.29 24.51
CA GLN A 157 -12.03 39.91 24.29
C GLN A 157 -12.76 39.79 22.95
N PHE A 158 -12.95 38.53 22.49
CA PHE A 158 -13.93 38.18 21.49
C PHE A 158 -14.61 36.83 21.84
N LYS A 159 -15.85 36.67 21.40
CA LYS A 159 -16.57 35.38 21.42
C LYS A 159 -16.56 34.77 20.03
N ALA A 160 -16.08 33.52 19.92
CA ALA A 160 -16.15 32.70 18.69
C ALA A 160 -17.29 31.70 18.80
N THR A 161 -18.08 31.54 17.72
CA THR A 161 -19.17 30.55 17.63
C THR A 161 -19.00 29.69 16.39
N TRP A 162 -19.42 28.41 16.46
CA TRP A 162 -19.31 27.43 15.38
C TRP A 162 -20.44 26.42 15.39
N GLY A 163 -20.51 25.58 14.36
CA GLY A 163 -21.45 24.46 14.28
C GLY A 163 -21.02 23.29 15.15
N LYS A 164 -21.98 22.65 15.79
CA LYS A 164 -21.77 21.40 16.55
C LYS A 164 -21.36 20.26 15.60
N ASN A 165 -20.35 19.49 15.98
CA ASN A 165 -20.00 18.20 15.36
C ASN A 165 -19.65 17.20 16.48
N THR A 166 -20.53 16.22 16.69
CA THR A 166 -20.37 15.20 17.72
C THR A 166 -19.91 13.86 17.16
N THR A 167 -20.09 13.64 15.85
CA THR A 167 -19.75 12.37 15.21
C THR A 167 -18.25 12.23 15.03
N GLN A 168 -17.65 11.20 15.60
CA GLN A 168 -16.21 10.94 15.52
C GLN A 168 -15.36 12.18 15.91
N THR A 169 -15.83 12.95 16.91
CA THR A 169 -15.21 14.16 17.41
C THR A 169 -15.17 14.14 18.94
N THR A 170 -14.01 14.42 19.54
CA THR A 170 -13.84 14.58 20.99
C THR A 170 -14.00 16.05 21.40
N GLY A 171 -13.52 16.97 20.57
CA GLY A 171 -13.53 18.41 20.87
C GLY A 171 -13.01 19.27 19.74
N TYR A 172 -12.68 20.52 20.08
CA TYR A 172 -12.25 21.55 19.12
C TYR A 172 -10.98 22.23 19.58
N GLU A 173 -10.23 22.76 18.63
CA GLU A 173 -9.16 23.72 18.87
C GLU A 173 -9.50 25.02 18.14
N VAL A 174 -9.62 26.11 18.89
CA VAL A 174 -9.72 27.47 18.37
C VAL A 174 -8.35 28.12 18.46
N GLN A 175 -7.80 28.47 17.31
CA GLN A 175 -6.49 29.11 17.23
C GLN A 175 -6.66 30.57 16.80
N TYR A 176 -5.93 31.50 17.44
CA TYR A 176 -5.95 32.89 17.12
C TYR A 176 -4.55 33.51 17.11
N ALA A 177 -4.35 34.56 16.31
CA ALA A 177 -3.10 35.29 16.18
C ALA A 177 -3.37 36.71 15.70
N THR A 178 -2.38 37.58 15.79
CA THR A 178 -2.44 38.95 15.24
C THR A 178 -2.07 39.04 13.77
N ASN A 179 -1.61 37.92 13.16
CA ASN A 179 -1.34 37.80 11.73
C ASN A 179 -2.15 36.66 11.11
N ASN A 180 -2.54 36.80 9.84
CA ASN A 180 -3.40 35.87 9.13
C ASN A 180 -2.71 34.53 8.72
N LYS A 181 -1.37 34.52 8.73
CA LYS A 181 -0.57 33.32 8.41
C LYS A 181 -0.32 32.43 9.63
N PHE A 182 -0.63 32.92 10.85
CA PHE A 182 -0.39 32.21 12.13
C PHE A 182 1.08 31.78 12.31
N THR A 183 2.01 32.57 11.81
CA THR A 183 3.46 32.28 11.88
C THR A 183 4.03 32.55 13.26
N SER A 184 3.62 33.67 13.89
CA SER A 184 4.09 34.11 15.22
C SER A 184 2.95 34.44 16.16
N GLY A 185 3.18 34.37 17.47
CA GLY A 185 2.22 34.79 18.50
C GLY A 185 0.89 34.03 18.52
N LYS A 186 0.81 32.91 17.84
CA LYS A 186 -0.40 32.08 17.80
C LYS A 186 -0.68 31.43 19.14
N LYS A 187 -1.93 31.53 19.59
CA LYS A 187 -2.45 30.89 20.80
C LYS A 187 -3.58 29.94 20.44
N THR A 188 -3.73 28.85 21.21
CA THR A 188 -4.74 27.81 20.97
C THR A 188 -5.56 27.59 22.23
N VAL A 189 -6.89 27.64 22.09
CA VAL A 189 -7.86 27.26 23.12
C VAL A 189 -8.36 25.85 22.80
N ASN A 190 -8.14 24.91 23.72
CA ASN A 190 -8.60 23.54 23.61
C ASN A 190 -9.97 23.37 24.28
N ILE A 191 -10.95 22.94 23.51
CA ILE A 191 -12.32 22.65 23.97
C ILE A 191 -12.50 21.13 24.01
N LYS A 192 -12.57 20.55 25.19
CA LYS A 192 -12.64 19.08 25.41
C LYS A 192 -14.03 18.47 25.21
N LYS A 193 -15.08 19.29 25.09
CA LYS A 193 -16.49 18.84 24.94
C LYS A 193 -16.97 19.10 23.51
N ASN A 194 -17.33 18.05 22.78
CA ASN A 194 -17.79 18.15 21.39
C ASN A 194 -19.20 18.75 21.22
N LYS A 195 -19.95 18.91 22.32
CA LYS A 195 -21.26 19.59 22.34
C LYS A 195 -21.10 21.11 22.41
N THR A 196 -19.92 21.64 22.76
CA THR A 196 -19.64 23.08 22.88
C THR A 196 -19.65 23.73 21.50
N THR A 197 -20.33 24.87 21.38
CA THR A 197 -20.47 25.63 20.12
C THR A 197 -19.96 27.06 20.20
N SER A 198 -19.38 27.46 21.33
CA SER A 198 -18.78 28.80 21.51
C SER A 198 -17.68 28.81 22.56
N THR A 199 -16.79 29.80 22.45
CA THR A 199 -15.80 30.15 23.48
C THR A 199 -15.53 31.62 23.47
N THR A 200 -15.22 32.20 24.66
CA THR A 200 -14.78 33.61 24.78
C THR A 200 -13.30 33.62 25.12
N VAL A 201 -12.53 34.26 24.26
CA VAL A 201 -11.09 34.55 24.48
C VAL A 201 -10.96 35.90 25.12
N LYS A 202 -10.41 35.93 26.33
CA LYS A 202 -10.24 37.13 27.18
C LYS A 202 -8.78 37.53 27.28
N LYS A 203 -8.52 38.64 27.98
CA LYS A 203 -7.18 39.20 28.24
C LYS A 203 -6.41 39.52 26.95
N LEU A 204 -7.12 40.09 25.99
CA LEU A 204 -6.55 40.55 24.73
C LEU A 204 -6.21 42.02 24.78
N SER A 205 -5.35 42.49 23.85
CA SER A 205 -5.08 43.92 23.68
C SER A 205 -6.32 44.64 23.17
N LYS A 206 -6.58 45.87 23.68
CA LYS A 206 -7.65 46.75 23.21
C LYS A 206 -7.36 47.22 21.77
N ASN A 207 -8.38 47.43 20.97
CA ASN A 207 -8.29 47.93 19.59
C ASN A 207 -7.38 47.11 18.65
N LYS A 208 -7.11 45.83 18.98
CA LYS A 208 -6.22 44.96 18.23
C LYS A 208 -7.02 44.02 17.32
N LYS A 209 -6.57 43.81 16.07
CA LYS A 209 -7.14 42.84 15.13
C LYS A 209 -6.58 41.46 15.41
N TYR A 210 -7.47 40.47 15.50
CA TYR A 210 -7.15 39.05 15.68
C TYR A 210 -7.75 38.24 14.54
N TYR A 211 -6.98 37.31 14.01
CA TYR A 211 -7.37 36.29 13.04
C TYR A 211 -7.64 34.99 13.79
N VAL A 212 -8.73 34.31 13.44
CA VAL A 212 -9.23 33.16 14.20
C VAL A 212 -9.58 32.05 13.22
N ARG A 213 -9.19 30.80 13.58
CA ARG A 213 -9.57 29.59 12.86
C ARG A 213 -9.90 28.49 13.86
N ILE A 214 -10.64 27.48 13.40
CA ILE A 214 -11.05 26.35 14.23
C ILE A 214 -10.80 25.05 13.50
N ARG A 215 -10.55 23.98 14.27
CA ARG A 215 -10.56 22.60 13.79
C ARG A 215 -11.19 21.67 14.83
N THR A 216 -11.66 20.52 14.40
CA THR A 216 -12.08 19.43 15.28
C THR A 216 -10.90 18.52 15.58
N TYR A 217 -10.98 17.77 16.68
CA TYR A 217 -10.10 16.65 16.93
C TYR A 217 -10.86 15.44 17.50
N LYS A 218 -10.35 14.26 17.26
CA LYS A 218 -10.74 12.99 17.90
C LYS A 218 -9.53 12.42 18.61
N THR A 219 -9.71 12.01 19.87
CA THR A 219 -8.70 11.24 20.61
C THR A 219 -9.03 9.75 20.47
N VAL A 220 -8.06 8.95 20.02
CA VAL A 220 -8.14 7.50 19.88
C VAL A 220 -6.88 6.93 20.52
N ASN A 221 -7.02 6.10 21.55
CA ASN A 221 -5.90 5.50 22.28
C ASN A 221 -4.81 6.54 22.65
N GLY A 222 -5.21 7.65 23.26
CA GLY A 222 -4.31 8.74 23.65
C GLY A 222 -3.81 9.66 22.54
N LYS A 223 -3.91 9.26 21.28
CA LYS A 223 -3.44 10.02 20.11
C LYS A 223 -4.54 10.91 19.54
N LYS A 224 -4.23 12.18 19.24
CA LYS A 224 -5.16 13.11 18.59
C LYS A 224 -5.05 13.06 17.06
N TYR A 225 -6.19 12.98 16.40
CA TYR A 225 -6.38 13.13 14.96
C TYR A 225 -7.15 14.42 14.71
N TYR A 226 -6.71 15.24 13.76
CA TYR A 226 -7.25 16.56 13.52
C TYR A 226 -7.86 16.69 12.14
N SER A 227 -8.94 17.47 12.04
CA SER A 227 -9.41 17.97 10.75
C SER A 227 -8.44 19.03 10.20
N GLY A 228 -8.62 19.40 8.93
CA GLY A 228 -8.09 20.66 8.43
C GLY A 228 -8.64 21.86 9.22
N TRP A 229 -7.91 22.98 9.19
CA TRP A 229 -8.39 24.23 9.74
C TRP A 229 -9.54 24.80 8.91
N SER A 230 -10.48 25.50 9.56
CA SER A 230 -11.52 26.29 8.91
C SER A 230 -10.94 27.47 8.12
N LYS A 231 -11.77 28.09 7.28
CA LYS A 231 -11.51 29.47 6.81
C LYS A 231 -11.24 30.39 7.98
N VAL A 232 -10.34 31.36 7.79
CA VAL A 232 -9.96 32.33 8.80
C VAL A 232 -11.00 33.45 8.81
N LEU A 233 -11.51 33.78 9.98
CA LEU A 233 -12.26 35.00 10.23
C LEU A 233 -11.40 35.97 11.04
N ASN A 234 -11.78 37.26 11.07
CA ASN A 234 -11.08 38.25 11.89
C ASN A 234 -12.06 39.10 12.71
N VAL A 235 -11.55 39.66 13.79
CA VAL A 235 -12.30 40.53 14.70
C VAL A 235 -11.34 41.57 15.31
N LYS A 236 -11.78 42.82 15.44
CA LYS A 236 -11.06 43.84 16.19
C LYS A 236 -11.71 43.99 17.56
N THR A 237 -10.94 43.85 18.63
CA THR A 237 -11.39 44.05 20.02
C THR A 237 -11.77 45.52 20.28
N LYS A 238 -12.62 45.71 21.30
CA LYS A 238 -12.91 47.06 21.85
C LYS A 238 -11.94 47.40 22.96
#